data_940b58ef25ee7eb044c5ee146c547c88
#
_entry.id   940b58ef25ee7eb044c5ee146c547c88
#
_cell.length_a   1.000
_cell.length_b   1.000
_cell.length_c   1.000
_cell.angle_alpha   90.00
_cell.angle_beta   90.00
_cell.angle_gamma   90.00
#
_symmetry.space_group_name_H-M   'P 1'
#
loop_
_entity.id
_entity.type
_entity.pdbx_description
1 polymer ?
#
loop_
_entity_poly.entity_id
_entity_poly.type
_entity_poly.pdbx_seq_one_letter_code
_entity_poly.pdbx_strand_id
1 'polypeptide(L)'
;RDRSPSRGLGDVYKRQAPEWMHGFMDGLSLHYYTLPEDDWSHKGSALDFDDAAWYKTLAKAFKLDELIHKHSTIMDKYDPEKKIGLICDEWGTWYDVEPGTNPGFLYQQSTMRDALVAGLSLNIFNKHCDRVKMANIAQLINVLQAVILTEGPKMLRTPTYHVFHMYKYHQDADLVESYIDGVEQVGEDEKYKVPNLQESASVDKDGVVTITLNNLSINQAEEMEITFAECDPKQVSAAILTNDMHAYNTFEDPDKVHEEVFTDYKIENGKITFTMPACSVVMFRVK
;
A
#
# COMPACT_ATOMS: atom_id res chain seq x y z
N ARG A 1 9.43 -26.27 -4.93
CA ARG A 1 7.98 -26.50 -4.96
C ARG A 1 7.33 -25.26 -4.38
N ASP A 2 6.78 -24.45 -5.25
CA ASP A 2 6.05 -23.24 -4.91
C ASP A 2 4.77 -23.65 -4.15
N ARG A 3 4.72 -23.35 -2.85
CA ARG A 3 3.63 -23.76 -1.96
C ARG A 3 2.55 -22.69 -1.81
N SER A 4 2.44 -21.74 -2.75
CA SER A 4 1.30 -20.85 -2.76
C SER A 4 0.11 -21.57 -3.42
N PRO A 5 -0.90 -22.05 -2.65
CA PRO A 5 -2.05 -22.78 -3.22
C PRO A 5 -2.81 -21.95 -4.25
N SER A 6 -2.79 -20.62 -4.11
CA SER A 6 -3.49 -19.71 -5.01
C SER A 6 -2.89 -19.62 -6.41
N ARG A 7 -1.57 -19.78 -6.57
CA ARG A 7 -0.92 -19.77 -7.90
C ARG A 7 -1.33 -20.99 -8.75
N GLY A 8 -1.44 -22.17 -8.15
CA GLY A 8 -1.83 -23.38 -8.85
C GLY A 8 -3.32 -23.41 -9.23
N LEU A 9 -4.20 -22.99 -8.32
CA LEU A 9 -5.64 -22.96 -8.55
C LEU A 9 -6.05 -21.94 -9.60
N GLY A 10 -5.49 -20.71 -9.56
CA GLY A 10 -5.77 -19.69 -10.56
C GLY A 10 -5.43 -20.16 -11.98
N ASP A 11 -4.27 -20.77 -12.18
CA ASP A 11 -3.87 -21.29 -13.49
C ASP A 11 -4.70 -22.51 -13.95
N VAL A 12 -5.09 -23.39 -13.03
CA VAL A 12 -5.92 -24.55 -13.33
C VAL A 12 -7.34 -24.11 -13.68
N TYR A 13 -7.96 -23.24 -12.91
CA TYR A 13 -9.29 -22.73 -13.21
C TYR A 13 -9.33 -21.90 -14.49
N LYS A 14 -8.34 -21.07 -14.74
CA LYS A 14 -8.26 -20.25 -15.97
C LYS A 14 -8.04 -21.07 -17.23
N ARG A 15 -7.30 -22.19 -17.17
CA ARG A 15 -7.00 -23.04 -18.33
C ARG A 15 -8.03 -24.11 -18.60
N GLN A 16 -8.82 -24.50 -17.61
CA GLN A 16 -9.72 -25.65 -17.66
C GLN A 16 -11.19 -25.30 -17.45
N ALA A 17 -11.50 -24.05 -17.04
CA ALA A 17 -12.88 -23.64 -16.85
C ALA A 17 -13.58 -23.52 -18.22
N PRO A 18 -14.55 -24.38 -18.54
CA PRO A 18 -15.36 -24.20 -19.73
C PRO A 18 -16.09 -22.85 -19.69
N GLU A 19 -16.43 -22.30 -20.87
CA GLU A 19 -17.16 -21.02 -20.99
C GLU A 19 -18.41 -20.93 -20.09
N TRP A 20 -19.08 -22.05 -19.81
CA TRP A 20 -20.25 -22.09 -18.93
C TRP A 20 -19.93 -21.79 -17.44
N MET A 21 -18.67 -21.92 -17.00
CA MET A 21 -18.27 -21.53 -15.64
C MET A 21 -18.12 -20.02 -15.46
N HIS A 22 -17.98 -19.25 -16.52
CA HIS A 22 -17.84 -17.80 -16.46
C HIS A 22 -19.08 -17.09 -15.89
N GLY A 23 -20.24 -17.77 -15.83
CA GLY A 23 -21.46 -17.24 -15.19
C GLY A 23 -21.61 -17.60 -13.72
N PHE A 24 -20.62 -18.28 -13.08
CA PHE A 24 -20.72 -18.78 -11.71
C PHE A 24 -19.69 -18.19 -10.75
N MET A 25 -18.78 -17.32 -11.21
CA MET A 25 -17.83 -16.65 -10.33
C MET A 25 -17.66 -15.18 -10.73
N ASP A 26 -17.57 -14.31 -9.74
CA ASP A 26 -17.41 -12.87 -9.88
C ASP A 26 -15.97 -12.43 -9.62
N GLY A 27 -15.18 -13.25 -8.95
CA GLY A 27 -13.81 -12.93 -8.58
C GLY A 27 -12.88 -14.12 -8.44
N LEU A 28 -11.58 -13.86 -8.57
CA LEU A 28 -10.50 -14.80 -8.36
C LEU A 28 -9.62 -14.29 -7.23
N SER A 29 -9.42 -15.10 -6.20
CA SER A 29 -8.61 -14.79 -5.02
C SER A 29 -7.11 -14.74 -5.35
N LEU A 30 -6.42 -13.77 -4.76
CA LEU A 30 -4.96 -13.63 -4.74
C LEU A 30 -4.51 -13.27 -3.32
N HIS A 31 -3.60 -14.06 -2.74
CA HIS A 31 -2.94 -13.71 -1.47
C HIS A 31 -1.48 -13.34 -1.72
N TYR A 32 -1.02 -12.27 -1.06
CA TYR A 32 0.39 -11.91 -1.09
C TYR A 32 0.83 -11.28 0.24
N TYR A 33 1.73 -11.96 0.93
CA TYR A 33 2.36 -11.43 2.14
C TYR A 33 3.80 -10.97 1.86
N THR A 34 4.12 -9.79 2.36
CA THR A 34 5.45 -9.20 2.31
C THR A 34 6.25 -9.63 3.54
N LEU A 35 7.28 -10.42 3.31
CA LEU A 35 8.22 -10.87 4.34
C LEU A 35 9.58 -10.23 4.09
N PRO A 36 10.24 -9.59 5.07
CA PRO A 36 11.60 -9.08 4.90
C PRO A 36 12.58 -10.22 4.59
N GLU A 37 12.47 -11.36 5.27
CA GLU A 37 13.33 -12.50 5.01
C GLU A 37 12.71 -13.50 4.00
N ASP A 38 13.58 -14.31 3.35
CA ASP A 38 13.13 -15.33 2.39
C ASP A 38 12.81 -16.68 3.06
N ASP A 39 12.77 -16.70 4.39
CA ASP A 39 12.53 -17.88 5.21
C ASP A 39 11.24 -17.77 6.01
N TRP A 40 10.33 -18.72 5.80
CA TRP A 40 9.06 -18.79 6.53
C TRP A 40 9.22 -19.15 8.01
N SER A 41 10.35 -19.74 8.39
CA SER A 41 10.66 -20.06 9.79
C SER A 41 11.27 -18.86 10.55
N HIS A 42 11.77 -17.87 9.81
CA HIS A 42 12.37 -16.65 10.33
C HIS A 42 12.05 -15.49 9.38
N LYS A 43 11.00 -14.75 9.69
CA LYS A 43 10.47 -13.70 8.81
C LYS A 43 11.08 -12.33 9.06
N GLY A 44 11.81 -12.18 10.16
CA GLY A 44 12.38 -10.93 10.63
C GLY A 44 11.49 -10.21 11.66
N SER A 45 12.09 -9.28 12.41
CA SER A 45 11.41 -8.51 13.45
C SER A 45 10.54 -7.39 12.88
N ALA A 46 9.42 -7.14 13.54
CA ALA A 46 8.60 -5.96 13.26
C ALA A 46 9.25 -4.66 13.75
N LEU A 47 9.99 -4.69 14.85
CA LEU A 47 10.56 -3.50 15.51
C LEU A 47 12.07 -3.36 15.36
N ASP A 48 12.81 -4.46 15.39
CA ASP A 48 14.28 -4.47 15.32
C ASP A 48 14.71 -4.80 13.89
N PHE A 49 14.95 -3.76 13.09
CA PHE A 49 15.36 -3.84 11.70
C PHE A 49 16.26 -2.66 11.32
N ASP A 50 17.12 -2.86 10.36
CA ASP A 50 18.02 -1.85 9.80
C ASP A 50 17.51 -1.28 8.45
N ASP A 51 18.28 -0.36 7.89
CA ASP A 51 18.01 0.26 6.57
C ASP A 51 17.91 -0.81 5.46
N ALA A 52 18.74 -1.84 5.52
CA ALA A 52 18.72 -2.91 4.53
C ALA A 52 17.41 -3.71 4.59
N ALA A 53 16.92 -4.03 5.80
CA ALA A 53 15.65 -4.72 6.00
C ALA A 53 14.45 -3.84 5.61
N TRP A 54 14.53 -2.51 5.81
CA TRP A 54 13.56 -1.54 5.31
C TRP A 54 13.41 -1.64 3.79
N TYR A 55 14.48 -1.42 3.04
CA TYR A 55 14.42 -1.45 1.58
C TYR A 55 14.10 -2.83 1.02
N LYS A 56 14.60 -3.90 1.66
CA LYS A 56 14.25 -5.28 1.29
C LYS A 56 12.75 -5.54 1.45
N THR A 57 12.12 -5.03 2.51
CA THR A 57 10.68 -5.15 2.71
C THR A 57 9.91 -4.40 1.62
N LEU A 58 10.27 -3.15 1.34
CA LEU A 58 9.62 -2.36 0.30
C LEU A 58 9.80 -2.97 -1.10
N ALA A 59 11.02 -3.43 -1.44
CA ALA A 59 11.28 -4.11 -2.71
C ALA A 59 10.43 -5.37 -2.89
N LYS A 60 10.20 -6.11 -1.80
CA LYS A 60 9.30 -7.26 -1.83
C LYS A 60 7.84 -6.85 -1.94
N ALA A 61 7.42 -5.74 -1.35
CA ALA A 61 6.06 -5.22 -1.52
C ALA A 61 5.78 -4.86 -2.98
N PHE A 62 6.74 -4.31 -3.72
CA PHE A 62 6.61 -4.04 -5.16
C PHE A 62 6.35 -5.28 -6.02
N LYS A 63 6.68 -6.49 -5.55
CA LYS A 63 6.33 -7.73 -6.27
C LYS A 63 4.82 -7.92 -6.44
N LEU A 64 4.02 -7.23 -5.65
CA LEU A 64 2.57 -7.23 -5.79
C LEU A 64 2.15 -6.72 -7.17
N ASP A 65 2.78 -5.65 -7.67
CA ASP A 65 2.55 -5.10 -9.01
C ASP A 65 2.81 -6.14 -10.10
N GLU A 66 3.96 -6.80 -10.03
CA GLU A 66 4.32 -7.88 -10.95
C GLU A 66 3.32 -9.04 -10.93
N LEU A 67 2.88 -9.45 -9.74
CA LEU A 67 1.93 -10.54 -9.56
C LEU A 67 0.56 -10.19 -10.16
N ILE A 68 0.04 -9.00 -9.85
CA ILE A 68 -1.23 -8.53 -10.39
C ILE A 68 -1.15 -8.45 -11.91
N HIS A 69 -0.09 -7.84 -12.45
CA HIS A 69 0.10 -7.75 -13.89
C HIS A 69 0.11 -9.13 -14.58
N LYS A 70 0.88 -10.08 -14.06
CA LYS A 70 0.97 -11.44 -14.60
C LYS A 70 -0.37 -12.18 -14.53
N HIS A 71 -1.08 -12.10 -13.40
CA HIS A 71 -2.38 -12.73 -13.27
C HIS A 71 -3.43 -12.07 -14.17
N SER A 72 -3.46 -10.74 -14.23
CA SER A 72 -4.36 -9.98 -15.12
C SER A 72 -4.14 -10.35 -16.59
N THR A 73 -2.88 -10.42 -17.04
CA THR A 73 -2.56 -10.83 -18.43
C THR A 73 -3.09 -12.24 -18.77
N ILE A 74 -3.01 -13.18 -17.80
CA ILE A 74 -3.58 -14.51 -18.00
C ILE A 74 -5.12 -14.42 -18.01
N MET A 75 -5.71 -13.64 -17.11
CA MET A 75 -7.16 -13.46 -17.04
C MET A 75 -7.71 -12.83 -18.33
N ASP A 76 -7.04 -11.82 -18.87
CA ASP A 76 -7.46 -11.09 -20.09
C ASP A 76 -7.58 -12.02 -21.32
N LYS A 77 -6.79 -13.10 -21.35
CA LYS A 77 -6.90 -14.12 -22.41
C LYS A 77 -8.25 -14.86 -22.40
N TYR A 78 -8.83 -15.06 -21.21
CA TYR A 78 -10.05 -15.86 -21.02
C TYR A 78 -11.28 -15.02 -20.67
N ASP A 79 -11.07 -13.82 -20.20
CA ASP A 79 -12.06 -12.82 -19.82
C ASP A 79 -11.62 -11.42 -20.28
N PRO A 80 -11.60 -11.16 -21.59
CA PRO A 80 -11.14 -9.90 -22.16
C PRO A 80 -12.02 -8.71 -21.78
N GLU A 81 -13.29 -8.97 -21.45
CA GLU A 81 -14.23 -7.94 -20.98
C GLU A 81 -14.07 -7.60 -19.50
N LYS A 82 -13.11 -8.24 -18.80
CA LYS A 82 -12.79 -8.01 -17.38
C LYS A 82 -14.00 -8.13 -16.43
N LYS A 83 -14.91 -9.05 -16.71
CA LYS A 83 -16.09 -9.32 -15.87
C LYS A 83 -15.75 -9.98 -14.54
N ILE A 84 -14.67 -10.78 -14.52
CA ILE A 84 -14.20 -11.48 -13.32
C ILE A 84 -13.12 -10.61 -12.65
N GLY A 85 -13.39 -10.13 -11.44
CA GLY A 85 -12.45 -9.34 -10.67
C GLY A 85 -11.27 -10.16 -10.14
N LEU A 86 -10.09 -9.55 -10.02
CA LEU A 86 -9.02 -10.07 -9.17
C LEU A 86 -9.26 -9.53 -7.75
N ILE A 87 -9.37 -10.43 -6.79
CA ILE A 87 -9.64 -10.12 -5.39
C ILE A 87 -8.38 -10.43 -4.59
N CYS A 88 -7.66 -9.39 -4.15
CA CYS A 88 -6.53 -9.55 -3.26
C CYS A 88 -7.05 -9.59 -1.82
N ASP A 89 -7.61 -10.71 -1.42
CA ASP A 89 -8.36 -10.86 -0.17
C ASP A 89 -7.47 -11.09 1.06
N GLU A 90 -6.16 -11.33 0.87
CA GLU A 90 -5.16 -11.27 1.93
C GLU A 90 -3.86 -10.64 1.43
N TRP A 91 -3.44 -9.54 2.06
CA TRP A 91 -2.15 -8.91 1.81
C TRP A 91 -1.66 -8.17 3.05
N GLY A 92 -0.39 -7.80 3.07
CA GLY A 92 0.25 -7.07 4.15
C GLY A 92 1.61 -7.64 4.52
N THR A 93 2.21 -7.10 5.57
CA THR A 93 3.47 -7.59 6.14
C THR A 93 3.23 -8.80 7.05
N TRP A 94 4.18 -9.71 7.06
CA TRP A 94 4.18 -10.84 8.00
C TRP A 94 5.57 -11.00 8.59
N TYR A 95 5.71 -10.66 9.86
CA TYR A 95 6.94 -10.78 10.64
C TYR A 95 6.90 -11.97 11.61
N ASP A 96 8.00 -12.20 12.29
CA ASP A 96 7.99 -13.05 13.48
C ASP A 96 7.08 -12.42 14.55
N VAL A 97 6.40 -13.24 15.32
CA VAL A 97 5.50 -12.74 16.39
C VAL A 97 6.29 -11.99 17.44
N GLU A 98 5.66 -10.99 18.06
CA GLU A 98 6.30 -10.24 19.14
C GLU A 98 6.73 -11.17 20.28
N PRO A 99 7.97 -11.01 20.81
CA PRO A 99 8.48 -11.82 21.90
C PRO A 99 7.56 -11.83 23.13
N GLY A 100 7.34 -13.01 23.69
CA GLY A 100 6.48 -13.18 24.88
C GLY A 100 4.99 -13.32 24.57
N THR A 101 4.58 -13.24 23.31
CA THR A 101 3.20 -13.47 22.90
C THR A 101 2.95 -14.91 22.45
N ASN A 102 1.69 -15.32 22.37
CA ASN A 102 1.34 -16.64 21.86
C ASN A 102 1.55 -16.67 20.33
N PRO A 103 2.46 -17.50 19.80
CA PRO A 103 2.77 -17.52 18.38
C PRO A 103 1.58 -17.91 17.50
N GLY A 104 0.60 -18.62 18.02
CA GLY A 104 -0.62 -18.97 17.28
C GLY A 104 -1.55 -17.79 17.00
N PHE A 105 -1.36 -16.65 17.69
CA PHE A 105 -2.18 -15.46 17.46
C PHE A 105 -1.58 -14.51 16.44
N LEU A 106 -0.37 -14.75 15.95
CA LEU A 106 0.29 -13.98 14.89
C LEU A 106 0.33 -12.47 15.20
N TYR A 107 0.52 -12.13 16.48
CA TYR A 107 0.62 -10.73 16.89
C TYR A 107 1.98 -10.16 16.54
N GLN A 108 1.99 -9.04 15.84
CA GLN A 108 3.16 -8.23 15.52
C GLN A 108 2.82 -6.75 15.66
N GLN A 109 3.83 -5.91 15.88
CA GLN A 109 3.70 -4.46 15.85
C GLN A 109 3.70 -3.93 14.41
N SER A 110 3.22 -2.70 14.26
CA SER A 110 3.14 -1.97 12.99
C SER A 110 3.87 -0.63 13.14
N THR A 111 4.91 -0.43 12.34
CA THR A 111 5.75 0.78 12.33
C THR A 111 5.47 1.65 11.09
N MET A 112 6.26 2.72 10.89
CA MET A 112 6.25 3.48 9.64
C MET A 112 6.58 2.61 8.42
N ARG A 113 7.38 1.54 8.58
CA ARG A 113 7.63 0.57 7.50
C ARG A 113 6.34 -0.06 6.99
N ASP A 114 5.44 -0.44 7.90
CA ASP A 114 4.14 -1.00 7.55
C ASP A 114 3.22 0.03 6.92
N ALA A 115 3.27 1.28 7.38
CA ALA A 115 2.53 2.37 6.76
C ALA A 115 2.96 2.57 5.30
N LEU A 116 4.27 2.56 5.01
CA LEU A 116 4.77 2.71 3.63
C LEU A 116 4.43 1.47 2.77
N VAL A 117 4.49 0.25 3.33
CA VAL A 117 4.02 -0.96 2.62
C VAL A 117 2.53 -0.85 2.32
N ALA A 118 1.72 -0.34 3.25
CA ALA A 118 0.29 -0.15 3.01
C ALA A 118 0.04 0.90 1.91
N GLY A 119 0.68 2.08 1.99
CA GLY A 119 0.53 3.14 1.00
C GLY A 119 0.95 2.70 -0.40
N LEU A 120 2.11 2.05 -0.49
CA LEU A 120 2.63 1.48 -1.74
C LEU A 120 1.66 0.45 -2.34
N SER A 121 1.17 -0.49 -1.52
CA SER A 121 0.26 -1.55 -1.98
C SER A 121 -1.09 -0.97 -2.44
N LEU A 122 -1.64 0.00 -1.71
CA LEU A 122 -2.89 0.66 -2.07
C LEU A 122 -2.77 1.45 -3.38
N ASN A 123 -1.65 2.16 -3.61
CA ASN A 123 -1.40 2.82 -4.89
C ASN A 123 -1.29 1.80 -6.05
N ILE A 124 -0.66 0.65 -5.83
CA ILE A 124 -0.61 -0.43 -6.82
C ILE A 124 -2.04 -0.92 -7.14
N PHE A 125 -2.86 -1.17 -6.12
CA PHE A 125 -4.25 -1.60 -6.33
C PHE A 125 -5.06 -0.56 -7.10
N ASN A 126 -4.90 0.73 -6.79
CA ASN A 126 -5.54 1.82 -7.51
C ASN A 126 -5.16 1.80 -9.00
N LYS A 127 -3.88 1.67 -9.32
CA LYS A 127 -3.38 1.61 -10.72
C LYS A 127 -3.86 0.37 -11.49
N HIS A 128 -4.26 -0.68 -10.80
CA HIS A 128 -4.81 -1.91 -11.38
C HIS A 128 -6.32 -2.06 -11.19
N CYS A 129 -7.06 -0.97 -10.92
CA CYS A 129 -8.49 -0.99 -10.61
C CYS A 129 -9.37 -1.52 -11.76
N ASP A 130 -8.85 -1.59 -12.99
CA ASP A 130 -9.51 -2.21 -14.12
C ASP A 130 -9.74 -3.73 -13.89
N ARG A 131 -8.85 -4.39 -13.15
CA ARG A 131 -8.95 -5.81 -12.84
C ARG A 131 -9.08 -6.10 -11.34
N VAL A 132 -8.38 -5.36 -10.46
CA VAL A 132 -8.49 -5.50 -9.01
C VAL A 132 -9.77 -4.83 -8.51
N LYS A 133 -10.69 -5.62 -7.95
CA LYS A 133 -12.00 -5.12 -7.48
C LYS A 133 -12.13 -5.08 -5.96
N MET A 134 -11.23 -5.76 -5.24
CA MET A 134 -11.20 -5.76 -3.78
C MET A 134 -9.77 -6.07 -3.30
N ALA A 135 -9.35 -5.39 -2.23
CA ALA A 135 -8.08 -5.62 -1.57
C ALA A 135 -8.26 -5.53 -0.05
N ASN A 136 -8.11 -6.65 0.66
CA ASN A 136 -8.34 -6.74 2.10
C ASN A 136 -7.02 -6.97 2.83
N ILE A 137 -6.63 -6.01 3.67
CA ILE A 137 -5.43 -6.17 4.49
C ILE A 137 -5.62 -7.28 5.53
N ALA A 138 -4.60 -8.01 5.82
CA ALA A 138 -4.56 -9.00 6.88
C ALA A 138 -3.78 -8.45 8.09
N GLN A 139 -4.48 -8.07 9.20
CA GLN A 139 -5.93 -8.12 9.35
C GLN A 139 -6.46 -6.85 10.02
N LEU A 140 -7.75 -6.81 10.35
CA LEU A 140 -8.34 -5.61 10.95
C LEU A 140 -7.86 -5.38 12.38
N ILE A 141 -7.82 -6.43 13.23
CA ILE A 141 -7.56 -6.31 14.67
C ILE A 141 -6.55 -7.36 15.13
N ASN A 142 -5.47 -6.92 15.82
CA ASN A 142 -4.53 -7.72 16.61
C ASN A 142 -3.74 -8.81 15.87
N VAL A 143 -3.91 -9.01 14.59
CA VAL A 143 -3.30 -10.10 13.83
C VAL A 143 -2.52 -9.53 12.64
N LEU A 144 -1.29 -9.97 12.46
CA LEU A 144 -0.42 -9.57 11.35
C LEU A 144 -0.31 -8.03 11.24
N GLN A 145 -0.40 -7.46 10.06
CA GLN A 145 -0.42 -6.01 9.86
C GLN A 145 -1.77 -5.43 10.27
N ALA A 146 -2.06 -5.44 11.57
CA ALA A 146 -3.33 -4.99 12.10
C ALA A 146 -3.54 -3.49 11.91
N VAL A 147 -4.76 -3.14 11.51
CA VAL A 147 -5.20 -1.73 11.40
C VAL A 147 -5.43 -1.14 12.80
N ILE A 148 -5.95 -1.96 13.72
CA ILE A 148 -6.27 -1.59 15.10
C ILE A 148 -5.66 -2.62 16.06
N LEU A 149 -5.11 -2.15 17.17
CA LEU A 149 -4.72 -3.00 18.28
C LEU A 149 -5.63 -2.76 19.47
N THR A 150 -5.94 -3.84 20.22
CA THR A 150 -6.77 -3.80 21.41
C THR A 150 -6.16 -4.59 22.56
N GLU A 151 -6.26 -4.06 23.79
CA GLU A 151 -5.86 -4.73 25.01
C GLU A 151 -6.89 -4.44 26.11
N GLY A 152 -7.69 -5.42 26.49
CA GLY A 152 -8.80 -5.20 27.43
C GLY A 152 -9.74 -4.11 26.92
N PRO A 153 -9.99 -3.03 27.69
CA PRO A 153 -10.83 -1.91 27.24
C PRO A 153 -10.10 -0.88 26.37
N LYS A 154 -8.79 -1.00 26.18
CA LYS A 154 -7.99 -0.06 25.42
C LYS A 154 -8.03 -0.40 23.91
N MET A 155 -7.94 0.62 23.08
CA MET A 155 -7.80 0.54 21.65
C MET A 155 -6.80 1.58 21.16
N LEU A 156 -5.98 1.24 20.18
CA LEU A 156 -5.15 2.20 19.45
C LEU A 156 -5.24 1.97 17.94
N ARG A 157 -5.00 3.02 17.20
CA ARG A 157 -4.86 3.02 15.75
C ARG A 157 -3.38 2.82 15.41
N THR A 158 -3.07 1.92 14.50
CA THR A 158 -1.69 1.71 14.05
C THR A 158 -1.32 2.73 12.96
N PRO A 159 -0.03 2.89 12.61
CA PRO A 159 0.36 3.70 11.44
C PRO A 159 -0.35 3.27 10.15
N THR A 160 -0.61 1.97 9.99
CA THR A 160 -1.40 1.42 8.88
C THR A 160 -2.84 1.98 8.84
N TYR A 161 -3.50 2.17 10.00
CA TYR A 161 -4.83 2.80 10.06
C TYR A 161 -4.85 4.17 9.41
N HIS A 162 -3.86 5.00 9.71
CA HIS A 162 -3.79 6.37 9.22
C HIS A 162 -3.62 6.42 7.70
N VAL A 163 -2.87 5.48 7.12
CA VAL A 163 -2.79 5.33 5.66
C VAL A 163 -4.16 4.99 5.08
N PHE A 164 -4.87 3.99 5.61
CA PHE A 164 -6.23 3.67 5.15
C PHE A 164 -7.18 4.86 5.28
N HIS A 165 -7.07 5.63 6.36
CA HIS A 165 -7.89 6.81 6.55
C HIS A 165 -7.61 7.90 5.50
N MET A 166 -6.35 8.10 5.11
CA MET A 166 -5.98 9.02 4.03
C MET A 166 -6.47 8.51 2.66
N TYR A 167 -6.35 7.19 2.40
CA TYR A 167 -6.68 6.57 1.11
C TYR A 167 -8.18 6.32 0.86
N LYS A 168 -9.03 6.48 1.87
CA LYS A 168 -10.49 6.24 1.76
C LYS A 168 -11.17 7.02 0.63
N TYR A 169 -10.58 8.12 0.19
CA TYR A 169 -11.13 8.98 -0.85
C TYR A 169 -10.92 8.46 -2.28
N HIS A 170 -10.08 7.43 -2.45
CA HIS A 170 -9.97 6.71 -3.72
C HIS A 170 -11.13 5.71 -3.93
N GLN A 171 -11.86 5.40 -2.88
CA GLN A 171 -12.97 4.45 -2.94
C GLN A 171 -14.13 5.03 -3.76
N ASP A 172 -14.68 4.24 -4.69
CA ASP A 172 -15.75 4.66 -5.60
C ASP A 172 -15.41 5.89 -6.47
N ALA A 173 -14.12 6.13 -6.71
CA ALA A 173 -13.60 7.18 -7.58
C ALA A 173 -13.00 6.59 -8.88
N ASP A 174 -12.91 7.40 -9.90
CA ASP A 174 -12.30 7.01 -11.17
C ASP A 174 -10.78 7.26 -11.13
N LEU A 175 -9.99 6.30 -11.63
CA LEU A 175 -8.55 6.45 -11.74
C LEU A 175 -8.19 7.60 -12.68
N VAL A 176 -7.28 8.46 -12.24
CA VAL A 176 -6.65 9.50 -13.08
C VAL A 176 -5.26 9.04 -13.46
N GLU A 177 -4.91 9.16 -14.75
CA GLU A 177 -3.55 8.87 -15.20
C GLU A 177 -2.57 9.85 -14.55
N SER A 178 -1.55 9.29 -13.90
CA SER A 178 -0.56 10.05 -13.15
C SER A 178 0.80 9.36 -13.21
N TYR A 179 1.87 10.15 -13.13
CA TYR A 179 3.25 9.67 -13.08
C TYR A 179 4.16 10.69 -12.39
N ILE A 180 5.31 10.25 -11.92
CA ILE A 180 6.35 11.09 -11.34
C ILE A 180 7.57 11.06 -12.26
N ASP A 181 8.04 12.25 -12.66
CA ASP A 181 9.34 12.42 -13.32
C ASP A 181 10.46 12.52 -12.29
N GLY A 182 11.67 12.08 -12.65
CA GLY A 182 12.86 12.25 -11.82
C GLY A 182 12.94 11.26 -10.64
N VAL A 183 12.20 10.15 -10.71
CA VAL A 183 12.27 9.09 -9.68
C VAL A 183 13.66 8.48 -9.64
N GLU A 184 14.28 8.47 -8.47
CA GLU A 184 15.57 7.86 -8.20
C GLU A 184 15.42 6.47 -7.57
N GLN A 185 16.48 5.66 -7.66
CA GLN A 185 16.52 4.37 -6.99
C GLN A 185 17.27 4.51 -5.66
N VAL A 186 16.63 4.13 -4.56
CA VAL A 186 17.18 4.18 -3.21
C VAL A 186 17.36 2.79 -2.61
N GLY A 187 18.28 2.66 -1.67
CA GLY A 187 18.70 1.40 -1.06
C GLY A 187 20.13 1.04 -1.43
N GLU A 188 20.85 0.37 -0.53
CA GLU A 188 22.26 0.03 -0.72
C GLU A 188 22.46 -1.24 -1.55
N ASP A 189 21.61 -2.25 -1.36
CA ASP A 189 21.70 -3.52 -2.10
C ASP A 189 20.98 -3.39 -3.45
N GLU A 190 21.74 -3.52 -4.55
CA GLU A 190 21.23 -3.47 -5.92
C GLU A 190 20.01 -4.37 -6.18
N LYS A 191 19.90 -5.48 -5.48
CA LYS A 191 18.77 -6.41 -5.60
C LYS A 191 17.48 -5.87 -4.99
N TYR A 192 17.60 -4.95 -4.02
CA TYR A 192 16.49 -4.45 -3.22
C TYR A 192 16.32 -2.93 -3.31
N LYS A 193 16.93 -2.30 -4.32
CA LYS A 193 16.62 -0.91 -4.63
C LYS A 193 15.17 -0.75 -5.01
N VAL A 194 14.60 0.37 -4.60
CA VAL A 194 13.21 0.75 -4.90
C VAL A 194 13.18 2.18 -5.42
N PRO A 195 12.17 2.57 -6.21
CA PRO A 195 11.96 3.97 -6.51
C PRO A 195 11.73 4.75 -5.20
N ASN A 196 12.36 5.93 -5.07
CA ASN A 196 12.22 6.78 -3.88
C ASN A 196 10.78 7.29 -3.72
N LEU A 197 10.06 7.49 -4.82
CA LEU A 197 8.72 8.04 -4.86
C LEU A 197 7.75 7.10 -5.58
N GLN A 198 6.49 7.12 -5.12
CA GLN A 198 5.41 6.33 -5.71
C GLN A 198 4.07 7.03 -5.46
N GLU A 199 3.13 6.94 -6.39
CA GLU A 199 1.87 7.68 -6.35
C GLU A 199 0.67 6.92 -6.94
N SER A 200 -0.53 7.43 -6.67
CA SER A 200 -1.73 7.23 -7.47
C SER A 200 -2.65 8.45 -7.37
N ALA A 201 -3.51 8.63 -8.36
CA ALA A 201 -4.49 9.69 -8.37
C ALA A 201 -5.87 9.19 -8.81
N SER A 202 -6.92 9.80 -8.27
CA SER A 202 -8.31 9.52 -8.67
C SER A 202 -9.17 10.76 -8.60
N VAL A 203 -10.31 10.74 -9.28
CA VAL A 203 -11.31 11.80 -9.23
C VAL A 203 -12.65 11.23 -8.77
N ASP A 204 -13.24 11.84 -7.76
CA ASP A 204 -14.55 11.45 -7.26
C ASP A 204 -15.70 12.06 -8.10
N LYS A 205 -16.94 11.61 -7.85
CA LYS A 205 -18.15 12.09 -8.53
C LYS A 205 -18.43 13.60 -8.37
N ASP A 206 -17.81 14.25 -7.39
CA ASP A 206 -17.94 15.68 -7.12
C ASP A 206 -16.82 16.50 -7.80
N GLY A 207 -15.97 15.82 -8.59
CA GLY A 207 -14.84 16.39 -9.32
C GLY A 207 -13.64 16.73 -8.43
N VAL A 208 -13.54 16.14 -7.24
CA VAL A 208 -12.40 16.32 -6.35
C VAL A 208 -11.33 15.30 -6.71
N VAL A 209 -10.16 15.77 -7.08
CA VAL A 209 -8.99 14.92 -7.35
C VAL A 209 -8.30 14.59 -6.03
N THR A 210 -8.10 13.32 -5.76
CA THR A 210 -7.29 12.82 -4.65
C THR A 210 -5.97 12.29 -5.20
N ILE A 211 -4.85 12.76 -4.65
CA ILE A 211 -3.49 12.33 -5.01
C ILE A 211 -2.83 11.79 -3.76
N THR A 212 -2.33 10.57 -3.79
CA THR A 212 -1.56 9.97 -2.70
C THR A 212 -0.13 9.69 -3.16
N LEU A 213 0.81 10.13 -2.35
CA LEU A 213 2.25 10.08 -2.60
C LEU A 213 2.95 9.37 -1.45
N ASN A 214 3.93 8.54 -1.77
CA ASN A 214 4.82 7.89 -0.80
C ASN A 214 6.26 8.28 -1.08
N ASN A 215 6.98 8.80 -0.07
CA ASN A 215 8.44 8.91 -0.10
C ASN A 215 9.02 7.72 0.68
N LEU A 216 9.62 6.80 -0.05
CA LEU A 216 10.15 5.53 0.45
C LEU A 216 11.58 5.65 0.97
N SER A 217 12.26 6.79 0.73
CA SER A 217 13.57 7.09 1.29
C SER A 217 13.46 7.31 2.80
N ILE A 218 14.41 6.77 3.57
CA ILE A 218 14.46 6.95 5.02
C ILE A 218 15.10 8.26 5.45
N ASN A 219 15.85 8.93 4.57
CA ASN A 219 16.68 10.08 4.94
C ASN A 219 16.71 11.23 3.91
N GLN A 220 16.00 11.08 2.79
CA GLN A 220 16.00 12.09 1.72
C GLN A 220 14.62 12.69 1.54
N ALA A 221 14.50 13.98 1.75
CA ALA A 221 13.32 14.76 1.38
C ALA A 221 13.37 15.13 -0.11
N GLU A 222 12.22 15.27 -0.76
CA GLU A 222 12.12 15.55 -2.19
C GLU A 222 11.37 16.84 -2.46
N GLU A 223 11.90 17.66 -3.34
CA GLU A 223 11.20 18.85 -3.85
C GLU A 223 10.20 18.42 -4.93
N MET A 224 8.92 18.66 -4.66
CA MET A 224 7.83 18.19 -5.48
C MET A 224 7.08 19.34 -6.14
N GLU A 225 6.68 19.10 -7.41
CA GLU A 225 5.75 19.96 -8.14
C GLU A 225 4.63 19.09 -8.72
N ILE A 226 3.37 19.36 -8.35
CA ILE A 226 2.21 18.75 -8.96
C ILE A 226 1.66 19.68 -10.04
N THR A 227 1.55 19.17 -11.26
CA THR A 227 0.93 19.84 -12.40
C THR A 227 -0.35 19.12 -12.83
N PHE A 228 -1.31 19.88 -13.30
CA PHE A 228 -2.61 19.36 -13.76
C PHE A 228 -2.76 19.66 -15.24
N ALA A 229 -3.13 18.64 -16.04
CA ALA A 229 -3.32 18.82 -17.48
C ALA A 229 -4.62 19.56 -17.82
N GLU A 230 -5.67 19.38 -17.03
CA GLU A 230 -7.02 19.82 -17.37
C GLU A 230 -7.74 20.59 -16.25
N CYS A 231 -7.12 20.81 -15.10
CA CYS A 231 -7.72 21.57 -14.00
C CYS A 231 -6.77 22.63 -13.43
N ASP A 232 -7.36 23.66 -12.85
CA ASP A 232 -6.66 24.70 -12.11
C ASP A 232 -7.00 24.54 -10.63
N PRO A 233 -6.06 24.21 -9.74
CA PRO A 233 -6.35 23.94 -8.33
C PRO A 233 -6.85 25.21 -7.62
N LYS A 234 -8.12 25.22 -7.23
CA LYS A 234 -8.74 26.37 -6.54
C LYS A 234 -8.90 26.15 -5.04
N GLN A 235 -9.15 24.93 -4.65
CA GLN A 235 -9.27 24.54 -3.25
C GLN A 235 -8.40 23.31 -3.05
N VAL A 236 -7.45 23.41 -2.13
CA VAL A 236 -6.52 22.34 -1.81
C VAL A 236 -6.55 22.08 -0.32
N SER A 237 -6.67 20.82 0.05
CA SER A 237 -6.42 20.35 1.40
C SER A 237 -5.43 19.19 1.34
N ALA A 238 -4.56 19.07 2.34
CA ALA A 238 -3.58 18.02 2.38
C ALA A 238 -3.41 17.46 3.79
N ALA A 239 -3.00 16.20 3.85
CA ALA A 239 -2.62 15.50 5.06
C ALA A 239 -1.29 14.78 4.86
N ILE A 240 -0.55 14.61 5.94
CA ILE A 240 0.74 13.94 5.96
C ILE A 240 0.80 12.94 7.11
N LEU A 241 1.42 11.80 6.86
CA LEU A 241 1.87 10.84 7.85
C LEU A 241 3.39 10.70 7.69
N THR A 242 4.15 11.08 8.70
CA THR A 242 5.62 10.96 8.70
C THR A 242 6.14 10.80 10.11
N ASN A 243 7.19 10.02 10.27
CA ASN A 243 7.93 9.86 11.51
C ASN A 243 9.24 9.10 11.23
N ASP A 244 10.03 8.84 12.26
CA ASP A 244 11.15 7.89 12.20
C ASP A 244 10.68 6.51 11.72
N MET A 245 11.51 5.81 10.96
CA MET A 245 11.15 4.53 10.33
C MET A 245 10.73 3.44 11.34
N HIS A 246 11.23 3.52 12.59
CA HIS A 246 10.86 2.59 13.69
C HIS A 246 9.70 3.09 14.54
N ALA A 247 9.16 4.28 14.26
CA ALA A 247 8.08 4.83 15.06
C ALA A 247 6.81 3.98 14.94
N TYR A 248 6.17 3.74 16.08
CA TYR A 248 4.90 3.01 16.19
C TYR A 248 4.11 3.49 17.39
N ASN A 249 2.83 3.16 17.43
CA ASN A 249 1.91 3.52 18.50
C ASN A 249 1.84 2.44 19.56
N THR A 250 1.78 2.84 20.83
CA THR A 250 1.61 1.95 21.99
C THR A 250 0.37 2.34 22.77
N PHE A 251 -0.08 1.51 23.72
CA PHE A 251 -1.21 1.86 24.59
C PHE A 251 -0.89 2.98 25.58
N GLU A 252 0.40 3.30 25.79
CA GLU A 252 0.89 4.41 26.61
C GLU A 252 1.05 5.69 25.78
N ASP A 253 1.33 5.56 24.47
CA ASP A 253 1.48 6.66 23.50
C ASP A 253 0.75 6.29 22.19
N PRO A 254 -0.59 6.35 22.19
CA PRO A 254 -1.41 5.81 21.10
C PRO A 254 -1.44 6.68 19.85
N ASP A 255 -0.98 7.91 19.93
CA ASP A 255 -1.01 8.89 18.83
C ASP A 255 0.41 9.40 18.47
N LYS A 256 1.48 8.64 18.78
CA LYS A 256 2.87 8.98 18.41
C LYS A 256 3.04 9.11 16.89
N VAL A 257 2.38 8.24 16.13
CA VAL A 257 2.32 8.26 14.67
C VAL A 257 0.86 8.43 14.27
N HIS A 258 0.52 9.57 13.71
CA HIS A 258 -0.83 9.88 13.23
C HIS A 258 -0.78 10.84 12.04
N GLU A 259 -1.82 10.85 11.23
CA GLU A 259 -1.92 11.83 10.15
C GLU A 259 -2.18 13.23 10.68
N GLU A 260 -1.47 14.20 10.13
CA GLU A 260 -1.60 15.61 10.45
C GLU A 260 -2.05 16.40 9.22
N VAL A 261 -2.64 17.58 9.47
CA VAL A 261 -2.92 18.52 8.38
C VAL A 261 -1.61 19.03 7.81
N PHE A 262 -1.42 18.85 6.51
CA PHE A 262 -0.24 19.34 5.81
C PHE A 262 -0.52 20.72 5.21
N THR A 263 0.24 21.72 5.60
CA THR A 263 0.06 23.13 5.17
C THR A 263 1.31 23.73 4.51
N ASP A 264 2.43 22.99 4.53
CA ASP A 264 3.70 23.48 3.96
C ASP A 264 3.77 23.22 2.45
N TYR A 265 2.85 23.83 1.72
CA TYR A 265 2.81 23.83 0.26
C TYR A 265 2.42 25.21 -0.28
N LYS A 266 2.74 25.47 -1.54
CA LYS A 266 2.34 26.68 -2.26
C LYS A 266 1.53 26.33 -3.49
N ILE A 267 0.57 27.19 -3.81
CA ILE A 267 -0.21 27.12 -5.04
C ILE A 267 0.13 28.34 -5.87
N GLU A 268 0.82 28.15 -6.97
CA GLU A 268 1.24 29.23 -7.87
C GLU A 268 1.14 28.77 -9.33
N ASN A 269 0.56 29.61 -10.18
CA ASN A 269 0.44 29.35 -11.62
C ASN A 269 -0.24 28.00 -11.97
N GLY A 270 -1.24 27.59 -11.19
CA GLY A 270 -1.93 26.33 -11.42
C GLY A 270 -1.16 25.07 -10.99
N LYS A 271 -0.11 25.23 -10.19
CA LYS A 271 0.76 24.16 -9.69
C LYS A 271 0.78 24.15 -8.16
N ILE A 272 1.03 22.98 -7.60
CA ILE A 272 1.28 22.82 -6.15
C ILE A 272 2.76 22.45 -5.98
N THR A 273 3.49 23.21 -5.19
CA THR A 273 4.90 22.94 -4.87
C THR A 273 5.07 22.74 -3.36
N PHE A 274 5.88 21.77 -2.97
CA PHE A 274 6.15 21.44 -1.57
C PHE A 274 7.41 20.60 -1.45
N THR A 275 7.97 20.56 -0.24
CA THR A 275 9.02 19.59 0.12
C THR A 275 8.34 18.37 0.75
N MET A 276 8.50 17.19 0.17
CA MET A 276 7.99 15.93 0.71
C MET A 276 9.04 15.34 1.66
N PRO A 277 8.79 15.24 2.97
CA PRO A 277 9.75 14.66 3.91
C PRO A 277 10.08 13.20 3.57
N ALA A 278 11.25 12.74 4.00
CA ALA A 278 11.59 11.33 3.99
C ALA A 278 10.58 10.51 4.81
N CYS A 279 10.48 9.21 4.53
CA CYS A 279 9.64 8.28 5.29
C CYS A 279 8.22 8.84 5.51
N SER A 280 7.54 9.21 4.42
CA SER A 280 6.24 9.89 4.50
C SER A 280 5.21 9.38 3.51
N VAL A 281 3.94 9.55 3.90
CA VAL A 281 2.77 9.43 3.03
C VAL A 281 2.09 10.80 3.02
N VAL A 282 1.84 11.34 1.83
CA VAL A 282 1.15 12.63 1.67
C VAL A 282 -0.08 12.42 0.80
N MET A 283 -1.17 13.04 1.20
CA MET A 283 -2.41 13.08 0.43
C MET A 283 -2.80 14.52 0.14
N PHE A 284 -3.10 14.82 -1.12
CA PHE A 284 -3.76 16.05 -1.53
C PHE A 284 -5.18 15.77 -2.00
N ARG A 285 -6.11 16.66 -1.64
CA ARG A 285 -7.44 16.73 -2.25
C ARG A 285 -7.61 18.09 -2.90
N VAL A 286 -7.89 18.07 -4.19
CA VAL A 286 -7.87 19.26 -5.07
C VAL A 286 -9.20 19.41 -5.79
N LYS A 287 -9.75 20.64 -5.76
CA LYS A 287 -10.99 21.00 -6.47
C LYS A 287 -10.81 22.29 -7.25
#